data_688e3b5d90926416692093d57ccb6ead
#
_entry.id   688e3b5d90926416692093d57ccb6ead
#
_cell.length_a   1.000
_cell.length_b   1.000
_cell.length_c   1.000
_cell.angle_alpha   90.00
_cell.angle_beta   90.00
_cell.angle_gamma   90.00
#
_symmetry.space_group_name_H-M   'P 1'
#
loop_
_entity.id
_entity.type
_entity.pdbx_description
1 polymer ?
#
loop_
_entity_poly.entity_id
_entity_poly.type
_entity_poly.pdbx_seq_one_letter_code
_entity_poly.pdbx_strand_id
1 'polypeptide(L)'
;MSATPQQLNDFLRRLHLGSEVYYVGQLCDAWHMSTPGGSDATTFHLVCHGEAWIHMKDGSEPARMTAGDIAFFPHDAAHTFSAHRVIPQQPFDYSHPAPLDVHAPGSGLLCGHLRLPAHIRRLMLASFPEFMLIHPEASPVGHQMRSLIEMMTEEATRNELGVTAILDRLSDALFLYVIRHALHMEPKLSPLLATLSDDHLRPAVAAFIDAPAEAWTVERMAGLACQSRSAFSERFTQLVRMPPMEFVATWRMQLASGMLADGNANMLDIAMKCGYESEAAFRKAFKRIIGIPPGKARGN
;
A
#
# COMPACT_ATOMS: atom_id res chain seq x y z
N MET A 1 16.61 7.37 22.18
CA MET A 1 16.55 5.89 22.13
C MET A 1 15.47 5.53 21.15
N SER A 2 15.83 4.88 20.07
CA SER A 2 14.91 4.47 18.99
C SER A 2 13.75 3.65 19.53
N ALA A 3 12.54 3.92 19.02
CA ALA A 3 11.36 3.12 19.26
C ALA A 3 11.67 1.63 19.15
N THR A 4 11.22 0.84 20.10
CA THR A 4 11.33 -0.61 20.00
C THR A 4 10.51 -1.05 18.80
N PRO A 5 11.09 -1.72 17.80
CA PRO A 5 10.41 -2.08 16.54
C PRO A 5 9.22 -3.02 16.72
N GLN A 6 8.96 -3.50 17.94
CA GLN A 6 8.05 -4.60 18.21
C GLN A 6 6.60 -4.29 17.82
N GLN A 7 6.05 -3.14 18.23
CA GLN A 7 4.64 -2.83 18.00
C GLN A 7 4.34 -2.48 16.53
N LEU A 8 5.27 -1.80 15.85
CA LEU A 8 5.19 -1.62 14.41
C LEU A 8 5.29 -2.97 13.69
N ASN A 9 6.19 -3.84 14.13
CA ASN A 9 6.30 -5.20 13.61
C ASN A 9 5.01 -6.01 13.85
N ASP A 10 4.41 -5.91 15.03
CA ASP A 10 3.17 -6.61 15.35
C ASP A 10 2.00 -6.07 14.52
N PHE A 11 1.95 -4.76 14.28
CA PHE A 11 0.99 -4.17 13.34
C PHE A 11 1.22 -4.69 11.92
N LEU A 12 2.45 -4.62 11.40
CA LEU A 12 2.78 -5.09 10.05
C LEU A 12 2.53 -6.59 9.87
N ARG A 13 2.76 -7.42 10.90
CA ARG A 13 2.43 -8.87 10.89
C ARG A 13 0.93 -9.14 10.80
N ARG A 14 0.10 -8.27 11.36
CA ARG A 14 -1.36 -8.37 11.29
C ARG A 14 -1.95 -7.81 9.99
N LEU A 15 -1.15 -7.08 9.22
CA LEU A 15 -1.53 -6.74 7.86
C LEU A 15 -1.64 -8.03 7.06
N HIS A 16 -2.84 -8.39 6.69
CA HIS A 16 -3.07 -9.45 5.72
C HIS A 16 -2.70 -8.88 4.35
N LEU A 17 -1.39 -8.86 4.07
CA LEU A 17 -0.89 -8.52 2.75
C LEU A 17 -1.26 -9.65 1.81
N GLY A 18 -1.75 -9.32 0.65
CA GLY A 18 -1.98 -10.27 -0.42
C GLY A 18 -1.47 -9.67 -1.70
N SER A 19 -0.24 -10.01 -2.08
CA SER A 19 0.28 -9.65 -3.39
C SER A 19 -0.19 -10.64 -4.42
N GLU A 20 -0.36 -10.16 -5.65
CA GLU A 20 -0.67 -10.95 -6.83
C GLU A 20 0.19 -10.47 -7.98
N VAL A 21 1.09 -11.31 -8.44
CA VAL A 21 1.87 -11.05 -9.65
C VAL A 21 1.03 -11.44 -10.85
N TYR A 22 0.62 -10.45 -11.64
CA TYR A 22 -0.27 -10.66 -12.80
C TYR A 22 0.47 -10.67 -14.13
N TYR A 23 1.72 -10.22 -14.17
CA TYR A 23 2.54 -10.21 -15.37
C TYR A 23 3.99 -10.53 -15.05
N VAL A 24 4.57 -11.47 -15.77
CA VAL A 24 6.01 -11.74 -15.83
C VAL A 24 6.33 -12.03 -17.28
N GLY A 25 7.28 -11.32 -17.85
CA GLY A 25 7.64 -11.59 -19.23
C GLY A 25 8.73 -10.72 -19.78
N GLN A 26 9.25 -11.16 -20.93
CA GLN A 26 10.21 -10.46 -21.77
C GLN A 26 9.47 -9.70 -22.85
N LEU A 27 9.87 -8.45 -23.05
CA LEU A 27 9.35 -7.54 -24.08
C LEU A 27 10.50 -7.13 -24.98
N CYS A 28 10.35 -7.41 -26.25
CA CYS A 28 11.36 -7.09 -27.29
C CYS A 28 10.82 -5.99 -28.21
N ASP A 29 11.73 -5.34 -28.94
CA ASP A 29 11.42 -4.30 -29.91
C ASP A 29 10.74 -3.05 -29.33
N ALA A 30 9.88 -2.40 -30.13
CA ALA A 30 9.17 -1.18 -29.77
C ALA A 30 7.83 -1.51 -29.12
N TRP A 31 7.81 -1.74 -27.84
CA TRP A 31 6.62 -2.07 -27.05
C TRP A 31 6.10 -0.89 -26.22
N HIS A 32 4.85 -0.90 -25.88
CA HIS A 32 4.25 -0.08 -24.83
C HIS A 32 3.04 -0.78 -24.20
N MET A 33 2.82 -0.54 -22.90
CA MET A 33 1.69 -1.06 -22.12
C MET A 33 1.07 0.07 -21.31
N SER A 34 -0.24 0.25 -21.42
CA SER A 34 -0.96 1.31 -20.70
C SER A 34 -1.85 0.72 -19.61
N THR A 35 -1.73 1.28 -18.43
CA THR A 35 -2.59 1.01 -17.29
C THR A 35 -3.59 2.15 -17.15
N PRO A 36 -4.90 1.89 -17.25
CA PRO A 36 -5.90 2.95 -17.20
C PRO A 36 -5.98 3.62 -15.81
N GLY A 37 -5.53 2.93 -14.77
CA GLY A 37 -5.61 3.37 -13.40
C GLY A 37 -7.02 3.35 -12.81
N GLY A 38 -7.16 3.82 -11.59
CA GLY A 38 -8.46 4.01 -10.94
C GLY A 38 -9.05 2.76 -10.30
N SER A 39 -8.30 1.67 -10.23
CA SER A 39 -8.66 0.53 -9.39
C SER A 39 -8.39 0.84 -7.91
N ASP A 40 -8.99 0.04 -7.04
CA ASP A 40 -8.71 0.10 -5.59
C ASP A 40 -7.41 -0.66 -5.22
N ALA A 41 -6.52 -0.93 -6.19
CA ALA A 41 -5.26 -1.61 -5.97
C ALA A 41 -4.12 -0.63 -5.64
N THR A 42 -3.04 -1.17 -5.14
CA THR A 42 -1.72 -0.54 -5.13
C THR A 42 -0.87 -1.35 -6.09
N THR A 43 -0.29 -0.70 -7.09
CA THR A 43 0.40 -1.41 -8.19
C THR A 43 1.90 -1.19 -8.10
N PHE A 44 2.67 -2.19 -8.47
CA PHE A 44 4.11 -2.07 -8.63
C PHE A 44 4.57 -2.71 -9.93
N HIS A 45 5.67 -2.19 -10.45
CA HIS A 45 6.38 -2.74 -11.60
C HIS A 45 7.86 -2.78 -11.30
N LEU A 46 8.48 -3.90 -11.57
CA LEU A 46 9.90 -4.16 -11.39
C LEU A 46 10.53 -4.41 -12.76
N VAL A 47 11.62 -3.73 -13.07
CA VAL A 47 12.47 -4.06 -14.22
C VAL A 47 13.44 -5.15 -13.79
N CYS A 48 13.23 -6.38 -14.23
CA CYS A 48 14.10 -7.51 -13.96
C CYS A 48 15.35 -7.50 -14.83
N HIS A 49 15.24 -7.00 -16.06
CA HIS A 49 16.30 -6.94 -17.04
C HIS A 49 16.08 -5.82 -18.05
N GLY A 50 17.17 -5.24 -18.58
CA GLY A 50 17.10 -4.17 -19.58
C GLY A 50 16.65 -2.82 -19.00
N GLU A 51 15.85 -2.09 -19.76
CA GLU A 51 15.34 -0.78 -19.37
C GLU A 51 13.92 -0.56 -19.83
N ALA A 52 13.22 0.36 -19.17
CA ALA A 52 11.88 0.78 -19.52
C ALA A 52 11.69 2.28 -19.22
N TRP A 53 10.69 2.88 -19.84
CA TRP A 53 10.29 4.27 -19.59
C TRP A 53 8.85 4.32 -19.07
N ILE A 54 8.63 5.16 -18.07
CA ILE A 54 7.31 5.43 -17.50
C ILE A 54 6.85 6.80 -17.96
N HIS A 55 5.62 6.84 -18.45
CA HIS A 55 4.93 8.06 -18.87
C HIS A 55 3.69 8.22 -17.99
N MET A 56 3.68 9.28 -17.20
CA MET A 56 2.49 9.64 -16.41
C MET A 56 1.47 10.37 -17.27
N LYS A 57 0.19 10.18 -16.98
CA LYS A 57 -0.89 10.81 -17.75
C LYS A 57 -0.96 12.32 -17.57
N ASP A 58 -0.35 12.87 -16.54
CA ASP A 58 -0.28 14.31 -16.27
C ASP A 58 0.65 15.09 -17.22
N GLY A 59 1.37 14.38 -18.10
CA GLY A 59 2.30 14.97 -19.05
C GLY A 59 3.67 15.34 -18.46
N SER A 60 3.98 14.86 -17.26
CA SER A 60 5.32 15.01 -16.67
C SER A 60 6.40 14.35 -17.55
N GLU A 61 7.64 14.75 -17.35
CA GLU A 61 8.78 14.15 -18.09
C GLU A 61 8.84 12.63 -17.85
N PRO A 62 9.01 11.83 -18.92
CA PRO A 62 9.13 10.37 -18.80
C PRO A 62 10.30 9.97 -17.90
N ALA A 63 10.08 9.05 -17.00
CA ALA A 63 11.10 8.54 -16.11
C ALA A 63 11.72 7.25 -16.68
N ARG A 64 13.06 7.17 -16.69
CA ARG A 64 13.79 5.96 -17.09
C ARG A 64 13.95 5.02 -15.92
N MET A 65 13.72 3.76 -16.17
CA MET A 65 14.00 2.63 -15.27
C MET A 65 15.05 1.72 -15.87
N THR A 66 15.87 1.16 -15.01
CA THR A 66 16.86 0.13 -15.33
C THR A 66 16.64 -1.12 -14.49
N ALA A 67 17.34 -2.20 -14.81
CA ALA A 67 17.25 -3.44 -14.04
C ALA A 67 17.43 -3.19 -12.54
N GLY A 68 16.51 -3.68 -11.73
CA GLY A 68 16.45 -3.48 -10.29
C GLY A 68 15.58 -2.31 -9.82
N ASP A 69 15.18 -1.40 -10.71
CA ASP A 69 14.33 -0.27 -10.35
C ASP A 69 12.87 -0.71 -10.17
N ILE A 70 12.20 -0.06 -9.21
CA ILE A 70 10.80 -0.31 -8.87
C ILE A 70 9.98 0.96 -9.13
N ALA A 71 8.93 0.84 -9.93
CA ALA A 71 7.87 1.82 -10.01
C ALA A 71 6.73 1.42 -9.07
N PHE A 72 6.36 2.29 -8.16
CA PHE A 72 5.32 2.05 -7.16
C PHE A 72 4.21 3.08 -7.30
N PHE A 73 2.97 2.61 -7.41
CA PHE A 73 1.76 3.40 -7.61
C PHE A 73 0.81 3.17 -6.42
N PRO A 74 0.91 3.95 -5.34
CA PRO A 74 0.10 3.79 -4.13
C PRO A 74 -1.41 3.84 -4.38
N HIS A 75 -1.81 4.63 -5.38
CA HIS A 75 -3.21 4.96 -5.70
C HIS A 75 -3.63 4.51 -7.10
N ASP A 76 -2.87 3.59 -7.71
CA ASP A 76 -3.14 3.09 -9.07
C ASP A 76 -3.30 4.21 -10.11
N ALA A 77 -2.37 5.17 -10.12
CA ALA A 77 -2.38 6.26 -11.09
C ALA A 77 -2.22 5.74 -12.51
N ALA A 78 -2.95 6.34 -13.45
CA ALA A 78 -2.87 5.98 -14.87
C ALA A 78 -1.49 6.30 -15.46
N HIS A 79 -0.89 5.32 -16.11
CA HIS A 79 0.46 5.42 -16.68
C HIS A 79 0.66 4.53 -17.89
N THR A 80 1.75 4.76 -18.62
CA THR A 80 2.18 3.90 -19.74
C THR A 80 3.64 3.53 -19.55
N PHE A 81 3.96 2.26 -19.67
CA PHE A 81 5.32 1.77 -19.84
C PHE A 81 5.65 1.65 -21.32
N SER A 82 6.90 1.92 -21.69
CA SER A 82 7.37 1.73 -23.06
C SER A 82 8.87 1.41 -23.14
N ALA A 83 9.28 0.84 -24.26
CA ALA A 83 10.70 0.58 -24.58
C ALA A 83 11.52 1.87 -24.71
N HIS A 84 10.90 2.98 -25.04
CA HIS A 84 11.60 4.21 -25.42
C HIS A 84 11.03 5.44 -24.71
N ARG A 85 11.83 6.50 -24.60
CA ARG A 85 11.42 7.80 -24.05
C ARG A 85 10.20 8.40 -24.77
N VAL A 86 9.98 8.05 -26.04
CA VAL A 86 8.79 8.43 -26.80
C VAL A 86 7.96 7.18 -27.02
N ILE A 87 6.68 7.23 -26.66
CA ILE A 87 5.78 6.08 -26.77
C ILE A 87 5.65 5.69 -28.24
N PRO A 88 5.93 4.43 -28.62
CA PRO A 88 5.73 3.92 -29.97
C PRO A 88 4.26 4.04 -30.36
N GLN A 89 4.00 4.46 -31.58
CA GLN A 89 2.61 4.58 -32.09
C GLN A 89 2.02 3.24 -32.58
N GLN A 90 2.86 2.25 -32.79
CA GLN A 90 2.40 0.93 -33.24
C GLN A 90 1.77 0.18 -32.10
N PRO A 91 0.60 -0.46 -32.29
CA PRO A 91 0.00 -1.34 -31.29
C PRO A 91 0.96 -2.48 -30.92
N PHE A 92 1.07 -2.78 -29.64
CA PHE A 92 1.83 -3.92 -29.14
C PHE A 92 0.88 -4.92 -28.47
N ASP A 93 0.95 -6.19 -28.89
CA ASP A 93 0.18 -7.26 -28.27
C ASP A 93 1.01 -7.89 -27.14
N TYR A 94 0.56 -7.70 -25.92
CA TYR A 94 1.15 -8.26 -24.68
C TYR A 94 0.30 -9.35 -24.04
N SER A 95 -0.72 -9.85 -24.73
CA SER A 95 -1.59 -10.90 -24.21
C SER A 95 -0.87 -12.25 -24.01
N HIS A 96 0.25 -12.45 -24.71
CA HIS A 96 1.06 -13.66 -24.62
C HIS A 96 2.53 -13.26 -24.41
N PRO A 97 2.94 -12.93 -23.17
CA PRO A 97 4.32 -12.54 -22.90
C PRO A 97 5.27 -13.70 -23.19
N ALA A 98 6.41 -13.40 -23.80
CA ALA A 98 7.51 -14.36 -23.84
C ALA A 98 8.02 -14.63 -22.43
N PRO A 99 8.45 -15.85 -22.11
CA PRO A 99 9.10 -16.14 -20.82
C PRO A 99 10.24 -15.15 -20.55
N LEU A 100 10.38 -14.76 -19.27
CA LEU A 100 11.46 -13.89 -18.87
C LEU A 100 12.80 -14.57 -19.14
N ASP A 101 13.66 -13.90 -19.91
CA ASP A 101 15.03 -14.33 -20.18
C ASP A 101 15.98 -13.14 -20.00
N VAL A 102 16.72 -13.15 -18.93
CA VAL A 102 17.67 -12.08 -18.58
C VAL A 102 18.87 -11.97 -19.53
N HIS A 103 19.04 -12.92 -20.45
CA HIS A 103 20.10 -12.92 -21.47
C HIS A 103 19.58 -12.49 -22.86
N ALA A 104 18.26 -12.43 -23.03
CA ALA A 104 17.67 -11.97 -24.27
C ALA A 104 17.70 -10.43 -24.39
N PRO A 105 17.72 -9.86 -25.59
CA PRO A 105 17.57 -8.41 -25.76
C PRO A 105 16.18 -7.94 -25.35
N GLY A 106 16.07 -6.65 -24.97
CA GLY A 106 14.79 -6.03 -24.59
C GLY A 106 14.65 -5.82 -23.10
N SER A 107 13.41 -5.83 -22.60
CA SER A 107 13.08 -5.51 -21.22
C SER A 107 12.33 -6.65 -20.56
N GLY A 108 12.83 -7.12 -19.43
CA GLY A 108 12.14 -8.07 -18.56
C GLY A 108 11.35 -7.33 -17.49
N LEU A 109 10.04 -7.57 -17.42
CA LEU A 109 9.17 -6.93 -16.43
C LEU A 109 8.48 -7.96 -15.54
N LEU A 110 8.33 -7.59 -14.26
CA LEU A 110 7.47 -8.24 -13.28
C LEU A 110 6.52 -7.18 -12.73
N CYS A 111 5.22 -7.41 -12.89
CA CYS A 111 4.19 -6.47 -12.46
C CYS A 111 3.20 -7.16 -11.52
N GLY A 112 2.80 -6.45 -10.46
CA GLY A 112 1.90 -7.00 -9.47
C GLY A 112 1.02 -5.97 -8.81
N HIS A 113 -0.04 -6.48 -8.18
CA HIS A 113 -0.91 -5.73 -7.30
C HIS A 113 -0.62 -6.10 -5.84
N LEU A 114 -0.68 -5.10 -4.99
CA LEU A 114 -0.66 -5.26 -3.55
C LEU A 114 -2.07 -5.04 -3.04
N ARG A 115 -2.65 -6.08 -2.47
CA ARG A 115 -3.98 -6.03 -1.86
C ARG A 115 -3.83 -5.71 -0.38
N LEU A 116 -4.14 -4.47 -0.04
CA LEU A 116 -4.30 -4.02 1.33
C LEU A 116 -5.79 -3.89 1.63
N PRO A 117 -6.25 -4.26 2.84
CA PRO A 117 -7.59 -3.88 3.26
C PRO A 117 -7.81 -2.39 3.04
N ALA A 118 -8.94 -1.98 2.45
CA ALA A 118 -9.17 -0.60 2.02
C ALA A 118 -8.97 0.43 3.14
N HIS A 119 -9.35 0.08 4.39
CA HIS A 119 -9.15 0.93 5.55
C HIS A 119 -7.67 1.13 5.89
N ILE A 120 -6.84 0.10 5.74
CA ILE A 120 -5.39 0.16 5.96
C ILE A 120 -4.74 0.99 4.85
N ARG A 121 -5.05 0.70 3.59
CA ARG A 121 -4.50 1.40 2.44
C ARG A 121 -4.73 2.91 2.54
N ARG A 122 -5.96 3.34 2.79
CA ARG A 122 -6.29 4.77 2.94
C ARG A 122 -5.52 5.45 4.07
N LEU A 123 -5.28 4.77 5.18
CA LEU A 123 -4.57 5.34 6.33
C LEU A 123 -3.04 5.26 6.20
N MET A 124 -2.53 4.22 5.56
CA MET A 124 -1.09 4.06 5.36
C MET A 124 -0.57 4.90 4.20
N LEU A 125 -1.31 4.93 3.09
CA LEU A 125 -0.85 5.49 1.83
C LEU A 125 -1.48 6.85 1.49
N ALA A 126 -2.36 7.40 2.34
CA ALA A 126 -3.11 8.63 2.04
C ALA A 126 -2.25 9.84 1.63
N SER A 127 -1.04 9.94 2.15
CA SER A 127 -0.12 11.05 1.86
C SER A 127 1.02 10.64 0.90
N PHE A 128 0.97 9.42 0.38
CA PHE A 128 1.94 9.00 -0.63
C PHE A 128 1.65 9.72 -1.96
N PRO A 129 2.67 10.02 -2.76
CA PRO A 129 2.48 10.56 -4.10
C PRO A 129 1.80 9.53 -5.01
N GLU A 130 1.26 9.98 -6.14
CA GLU A 130 0.63 9.09 -7.12
C GLU A 130 1.62 8.08 -7.72
N PHE A 131 2.90 8.45 -7.77
CA PHE A 131 3.98 7.64 -8.34
C PHE A 131 5.28 7.82 -7.54
N MET A 132 5.99 6.72 -7.32
CA MET A 132 7.34 6.70 -6.75
C MET A 132 8.23 5.83 -7.61
N LEU A 133 9.32 6.39 -8.09
CA LEU A 133 10.41 5.63 -8.69
C LEU A 133 11.48 5.36 -7.62
N ILE A 134 11.76 4.10 -7.38
CA ILE A 134 12.68 3.66 -6.34
C ILE A 134 13.89 3.01 -7.01
N HIS A 135 15.04 3.63 -6.80
CA HIS A 135 16.34 3.11 -7.16
C HIS A 135 16.96 2.46 -5.92
N PRO A 136 17.05 1.13 -5.82
CA PRO A 136 17.56 0.46 -4.61
C PRO A 136 18.96 0.94 -4.21
N GLU A 137 19.81 1.29 -5.17
CA GLU A 137 21.16 1.79 -4.89
C GLU A 137 21.18 3.08 -4.07
N ALA A 138 20.18 3.94 -4.24
CA ALA A 138 20.03 5.18 -3.51
C ALA A 138 19.23 5.01 -2.19
N SER A 139 18.79 3.78 -1.86
CA SER A 139 17.95 3.51 -0.69
C SER A 139 18.77 3.15 0.54
N PRO A 140 18.40 3.64 1.74
CA PRO A 140 18.97 3.17 3.01
C PRO A 140 18.81 1.66 3.25
N VAL A 141 17.83 1.04 2.61
CA VAL A 141 17.56 -0.41 2.67
C VAL A 141 17.90 -1.11 1.34
N GLY A 142 18.73 -0.49 0.54
CA GLY A 142 18.99 -0.88 -0.84
C GLY A 142 19.63 -2.26 -1.00
N HIS A 143 20.53 -2.64 -0.11
CA HIS A 143 21.15 -3.97 -0.16
C HIS A 143 20.11 -5.08 -0.05
N GLN A 144 19.22 -4.98 0.96
CA GLN A 144 18.16 -5.97 1.17
C GLN A 144 17.14 -5.98 0.02
N MET A 145 16.81 -4.80 -0.51
CA MET A 145 15.91 -4.70 -1.67
C MET A 145 16.52 -5.38 -2.89
N ARG A 146 17.81 -5.14 -3.19
CA ARG A 146 18.50 -5.79 -4.31
C ARG A 146 18.51 -7.30 -4.18
N SER A 147 18.89 -7.83 -3.02
CA SER A 147 18.91 -9.28 -2.80
C SER A 147 17.53 -9.91 -2.99
N LEU A 148 16.47 -9.21 -2.56
CA LEU A 148 15.10 -9.67 -2.77
C LEU A 148 14.71 -9.61 -4.25
N ILE A 149 15.06 -8.55 -4.96
CA ILE A 149 14.79 -8.37 -6.40
C ILE A 149 15.54 -9.43 -7.22
N GLU A 150 16.80 -9.70 -6.89
CA GLU A 150 17.58 -10.78 -7.52
C GLU A 150 16.88 -12.14 -7.35
N MET A 151 16.44 -12.45 -6.11
CA MET A 151 15.67 -13.68 -5.84
C MET A 151 14.36 -13.73 -6.63
N MET A 152 13.61 -12.62 -6.71
CA MET A 152 12.38 -12.54 -7.50
C MET A 152 12.66 -12.72 -9.00
N THR A 153 13.73 -12.13 -9.51
CA THR A 153 14.12 -12.26 -10.92
C THR A 153 14.54 -13.70 -11.25
N GLU A 154 15.35 -14.33 -10.41
CA GLU A 154 15.72 -15.74 -10.58
C GLU A 154 14.49 -16.66 -10.55
N GLU A 155 13.60 -16.47 -9.58
CA GLU A 155 12.37 -17.26 -9.49
C GLU A 155 11.47 -17.06 -10.72
N ALA A 156 11.37 -15.83 -11.22
CA ALA A 156 10.55 -15.49 -12.39
C ALA A 156 11.06 -16.12 -13.71
N THR A 157 12.33 -16.50 -13.79
CA THR A 157 12.89 -17.23 -14.95
C THR A 157 12.64 -18.73 -14.89
N ARG A 158 12.17 -19.26 -13.75
CA ARG A 158 11.93 -20.69 -13.56
C ARG A 158 10.60 -21.10 -14.19
N ASN A 159 10.56 -22.32 -14.70
CA ASN A 159 9.32 -22.95 -15.19
C ASN A 159 8.99 -24.15 -14.28
N GLU A 160 8.79 -23.86 -12.99
CA GLU A 160 8.57 -24.86 -11.94
C GLU A 160 7.21 -24.67 -11.25
N LEU A 161 6.77 -25.67 -10.50
CA LEU A 161 5.55 -25.56 -9.70
C LEU A 161 5.73 -24.54 -8.56
N GLY A 162 4.74 -23.67 -8.37
CA GLY A 162 4.71 -22.74 -7.25
C GLY A 162 5.38 -21.39 -7.49
N VAL A 163 5.98 -21.15 -8.66
CA VAL A 163 6.65 -19.88 -9.00
C VAL A 163 5.76 -18.67 -8.68
N THR A 164 4.51 -18.65 -9.15
CA THR A 164 3.59 -17.53 -8.88
C THR A 164 3.36 -17.34 -7.38
N ALA A 165 3.13 -18.42 -6.64
CA ALA A 165 2.91 -18.34 -5.19
C ALA A 165 4.14 -17.84 -4.43
N ILE A 166 5.34 -18.20 -4.88
CA ILE A 166 6.61 -17.70 -4.32
C ILE A 166 6.76 -16.23 -4.63
N LEU A 167 6.55 -15.82 -5.89
CA LEU A 167 6.63 -14.42 -6.31
C LEU A 167 5.62 -13.54 -5.54
N ASP A 168 4.41 -14.01 -5.28
CA ASP A 168 3.43 -13.31 -4.46
C ASP A 168 3.97 -13.06 -3.05
N ARG A 169 4.59 -14.04 -2.39
CA ARG A 169 5.17 -13.90 -1.05
C ARG A 169 6.40 -12.99 -1.02
N LEU A 170 7.24 -13.06 -2.04
CA LEU A 170 8.39 -12.15 -2.19
C LEU A 170 7.91 -10.71 -2.44
N SER A 171 6.80 -10.53 -3.16
CA SER A 171 6.17 -9.22 -3.37
C SER A 171 5.59 -8.63 -2.09
N ASP A 172 5.03 -9.45 -1.17
CA ASP A 172 4.66 -9.00 0.18
C ASP A 172 5.87 -8.43 0.94
N ALA A 173 7.01 -9.12 0.86
CA ALA A 173 8.24 -8.64 1.48
C ALA A 173 8.78 -7.37 0.81
N LEU A 174 8.73 -7.30 -0.54
CA LEU A 174 9.14 -6.13 -1.30
C LEU A 174 8.34 -4.89 -0.88
N PHE A 175 7.03 -5.02 -0.72
CA PHE A 175 6.18 -3.94 -0.23
C PHE A 175 6.65 -3.39 1.13
N LEU A 176 7.00 -4.25 2.07
CA LEU A 176 7.51 -3.80 3.37
C LEU A 176 8.82 -3.00 3.23
N TYR A 177 9.69 -3.37 2.31
CA TYR A 177 10.89 -2.60 2.00
C TYR A 177 10.58 -1.27 1.31
N VAL A 178 9.61 -1.24 0.40
CA VAL A 178 9.14 0.00 -0.23
C VAL A 178 8.59 0.98 0.82
N ILE A 179 7.75 0.50 1.74
CA ILE A 179 7.24 1.32 2.85
C ILE A 179 8.39 1.82 3.74
N ARG A 180 9.33 0.96 4.08
CA ARG A 180 10.50 1.33 4.89
C ARG A 180 11.36 2.37 4.18
N HIS A 181 11.63 2.21 2.88
CA HIS A 181 12.31 3.21 2.06
C HIS A 181 11.58 4.54 2.09
N ALA A 182 10.29 4.55 1.80
CA ALA A 182 9.47 5.76 1.77
C ALA A 182 9.50 6.52 3.10
N LEU A 183 9.41 5.81 4.23
CA LEU A 183 9.48 6.41 5.56
C LEU A 183 10.87 6.95 5.92
N HIS A 184 11.94 6.38 5.37
CA HIS A 184 13.30 6.94 5.55
C HIS A 184 13.47 8.23 4.74
N MET A 185 12.89 8.30 3.55
CA MET A 185 12.98 9.49 2.70
C MET A 185 12.08 10.62 3.20
N GLU A 186 10.86 10.31 3.62
CA GLU A 186 9.89 11.28 4.14
C GLU A 186 9.04 10.62 5.25
N PRO A 187 9.41 10.80 6.53
CA PRO A 187 8.71 10.17 7.65
C PRO A 187 7.23 10.55 7.77
N LYS A 188 6.82 11.67 7.16
CA LYS A 188 5.43 12.15 7.22
C LYS A 188 4.51 11.54 6.18
N LEU A 189 5.02 10.72 5.27
CA LEU A 189 4.21 10.08 4.22
C LEU A 189 3.09 9.20 4.75
N SER A 190 3.30 8.57 5.91
CA SER A 190 2.26 7.78 6.55
C SER A 190 2.01 8.28 7.97
N PRO A 191 0.97 9.12 8.18
CA PRO A 191 0.60 9.60 9.51
C PRO A 191 0.37 8.47 10.52
N LEU A 192 -0.23 7.36 10.09
CA LEU A 192 -0.42 6.17 10.92
C LEU A 192 0.92 5.57 11.36
N LEU A 193 1.82 5.30 10.41
CA LEU A 193 3.13 4.73 10.73
C LEU A 193 3.99 5.71 11.53
N ALA A 194 3.85 7.01 11.30
CA ALA A 194 4.51 8.03 12.11
C ALA A 194 4.05 7.98 13.58
N THR A 195 2.74 7.77 13.85
CA THR A 195 2.26 7.61 15.23
C THR A 195 2.77 6.32 15.89
N LEU A 196 2.87 5.24 15.13
CA LEU A 196 3.40 3.95 15.62
C LEU A 196 4.93 4.01 15.84
N SER A 197 5.61 4.94 15.20
CA SER A 197 7.04 5.21 15.42
C SER A 197 7.31 6.24 16.51
N ASP A 198 6.29 6.97 16.96
CA ASP A 198 6.39 7.97 18.02
C ASP A 198 6.27 7.30 19.40
N ASP A 199 7.29 7.44 20.24
CA ASP A 199 7.37 6.76 21.54
C ASP A 199 6.20 7.10 22.48
N HIS A 200 5.62 8.30 22.37
CA HIS A 200 4.51 8.73 23.21
C HIS A 200 3.15 8.32 22.65
N LEU A 201 2.92 8.44 21.34
CA LEU A 201 1.61 8.14 20.74
C LEU A 201 1.39 6.64 20.53
N ARG A 202 2.47 5.91 20.28
CA ARG A 202 2.45 4.48 19.96
C ARG A 202 1.61 3.64 20.93
N PRO A 203 1.75 3.72 22.27
CA PRO A 203 1.00 2.87 23.19
C PRO A 203 -0.52 3.04 23.02
N ALA A 204 -0.96 4.29 22.84
CA ALA A 204 -2.39 4.59 22.64
C ALA A 204 -2.91 4.11 21.29
N VAL A 205 -2.16 4.36 20.21
CA VAL A 205 -2.57 3.99 18.85
C VAL A 205 -2.53 2.47 18.66
N ALA A 206 -1.51 1.78 19.16
CA ALA A 206 -1.42 0.33 19.10
C ALA A 206 -2.57 -0.34 19.85
N ALA A 207 -2.86 0.10 21.08
CA ALA A 207 -3.97 -0.41 21.87
C ALA A 207 -5.32 -0.18 21.18
N PHE A 208 -5.50 0.96 20.52
CA PHE A 208 -6.70 1.24 19.73
C PHE A 208 -6.83 0.30 18.51
N ILE A 209 -5.75 0.09 17.76
CA ILE A 209 -5.76 -0.80 16.58
C ILE A 209 -6.08 -2.24 16.99
N ASP A 210 -5.60 -2.67 18.15
CA ASP A 210 -5.83 -4.01 18.69
C ASP A 210 -7.27 -4.24 19.12
N ALA A 211 -7.93 -3.22 19.66
CA ALA A 211 -9.30 -3.31 20.20
C ALA A 211 -10.16 -2.12 19.75
N PRO A 212 -10.44 -1.95 18.45
CA PRO A 212 -11.12 -0.76 17.93
C PRO A 212 -12.56 -0.63 18.39
N ALA A 213 -13.20 -1.73 18.80
CA ALA A 213 -14.58 -1.74 19.27
C ALA A 213 -14.75 -1.20 20.71
N GLU A 214 -13.68 -1.16 21.51
CA GLU A 214 -13.78 -0.70 22.90
C GLU A 214 -14.15 0.79 23.01
N ALA A 215 -14.63 1.19 24.20
CA ALA A 215 -14.94 2.60 24.49
C ALA A 215 -13.64 3.43 24.54
N TRP A 216 -13.34 4.11 23.46
CA TRP A 216 -12.19 5.00 23.33
C TRP A 216 -12.60 6.44 23.60
N THR A 217 -11.78 7.12 24.41
CA THR A 217 -11.87 8.56 24.68
C THR A 217 -10.46 9.17 24.60
N VAL A 218 -10.39 10.49 24.44
CA VAL A 218 -9.11 11.19 24.43
C VAL A 218 -8.38 11.00 25.76
N GLU A 219 -9.10 10.99 26.88
CA GLU A 219 -8.56 10.76 28.21
C GLU A 219 -7.89 9.39 28.33
N ARG A 220 -8.55 8.35 27.83
CA ARG A 220 -8.00 6.99 27.82
C ARG A 220 -6.74 6.90 26.98
N MET A 221 -6.78 7.48 25.77
CA MET A 221 -5.62 7.50 24.88
C MET A 221 -4.44 8.28 25.48
N ALA A 222 -4.71 9.45 26.06
CA ALA A 222 -3.73 10.26 26.76
C ALA A 222 -3.11 9.53 27.96
N GLY A 223 -3.92 8.80 28.72
CA GLY A 223 -3.44 7.97 29.83
C GLY A 223 -2.46 6.89 29.39
N LEU A 224 -2.75 6.18 28.28
CA LEU A 224 -1.85 5.19 27.70
C LEU A 224 -0.55 5.82 27.15
N ALA A 225 -0.64 7.07 26.70
CA ALA A 225 0.49 7.86 26.22
C ALA A 225 1.29 8.52 27.37
N CYS A 226 0.90 8.35 28.62
CA CYS A 226 1.45 9.05 29.78
C CYS A 226 1.50 10.58 29.60
N GLN A 227 0.46 11.16 28.99
CA GLN A 227 0.36 12.59 28.69
C GLN A 227 -0.94 13.19 29.23
N SER A 228 -0.96 14.52 29.38
CA SER A 228 -2.21 15.25 29.58
C SER A 228 -3.08 15.17 28.33
N ARG A 229 -4.40 15.29 28.50
CA ARG A 229 -5.37 15.30 27.37
C ARG A 229 -4.99 16.35 26.29
N SER A 230 -4.60 17.55 26.70
CA SER A 230 -4.23 18.63 25.77
C SER A 230 -2.94 18.30 25.01
N ALA A 231 -1.89 17.88 25.72
CA ALA A 231 -0.61 17.54 25.10
C ALA A 231 -0.75 16.36 24.10
N PHE A 232 -1.49 15.33 24.50
CA PHE A 232 -1.78 14.20 23.61
C PHE A 232 -2.53 14.66 22.34
N SER A 233 -3.63 15.42 22.51
CA SER A 233 -4.45 15.87 21.38
C SER A 233 -3.65 16.77 20.42
N GLU A 234 -2.84 17.68 20.95
CA GLU A 234 -1.99 18.54 20.14
C GLU A 234 -0.96 17.74 19.34
N ARG A 235 -0.17 16.90 20.03
CA ARG A 235 0.85 16.05 19.39
C ARG A 235 0.24 15.12 18.34
N PHE A 236 -0.88 14.48 18.66
CA PHE A 236 -1.58 13.60 17.74
C PHE A 236 -2.05 14.37 16.50
N THR A 237 -2.70 15.53 16.68
CA THR A 237 -3.21 16.34 15.58
C THR A 237 -2.08 16.89 14.71
N GLN A 238 -0.94 17.24 15.29
CA GLN A 238 0.24 17.66 14.53
C GLN A 238 0.78 16.54 13.63
N LEU A 239 0.82 15.29 14.12
CA LEU A 239 1.32 14.15 13.35
C LEU A 239 0.30 13.63 12.34
N VAL A 240 -0.95 13.43 12.76
CA VAL A 240 -1.99 12.75 11.95
C VAL A 240 -2.81 13.73 11.10
N ARG A 241 -2.70 15.04 11.38
CA ARG A 241 -3.46 16.10 10.72
C ARG A 241 -4.98 15.99 10.92
N MET A 242 -5.41 15.21 11.92
CA MET A 242 -6.81 15.14 12.37
C MET A 242 -6.89 14.89 13.88
N PRO A 243 -7.98 15.28 14.56
CA PRO A 243 -8.18 15.00 15.98
C PRO A 243 -8.25 13.51 16.30
N PRO A 244 -7.83 13.07 17.53
CA PRO A 244 -7.80 11.65 17.91
C PRO A 244 -9.13 10.92 17.71
N MET A 245 -10.27 11.51 18.13
CA MET A 245 -11.56 10.86 18.02
C MET A 245 -12.10 10.83 16.58
N GLU A 246 -11.67 11.74 15.74
CA GLU A 246 -11.97 11.70 14.30
C GLU A 246 -11.18 10.57 13.63
N PHE A 247 -9.91 10.37 14.00
CA PHE A 247 -9.12 9.22 13.58
C PHE A 247 -9.78 7.89 14.00
N VAL A 248 -10.20 7.76 15.27
CA VAL A 248 -10.93 6.59 15.78
C VAL A 248 -12.18 6.32 14.94
N ALA A 249 -12.99 7.34 14.69
CA ALA A 249 -14.21 7.21 13.90
C ALA A 249 -13.91 6.82 12.43
N THR A 250 -12.92 7.46 11.82
CA THR A 250 -12.50 7.17 10.44
C THR A 250 -11.98 5.73 10.31
N TRP A 251 -11.12 5.29 11.23
CA TRP A 251 -10.63 3.92 11.27
C TRP A 251 -11.76 2.89 11.34
N ARG A 252 -12.70 3.09 12.28
CA ARG A 252 -13.85 2.21 12.45
C ARG A 252 -14.72 2.13 11.19
N MET A 253 -14.90 3.23 10.48
CA MET A 253 -15.67 3.26 9.23
C MET A 253 -14.94 2.58 8.08
N GLN A 254 -13.61 2.70 8.03
CA GLN A 254 -12.82 1.96 7.05
C GLN A 254 -12.84 0.45 7.31
N LEU A 255 -12.73 0.04 8.60
CA LEU A 255 -12.89 -1.35 9.01
C LEU A 255 -14.28 -1.90 8.61
N ALA A 256 -15.33 -1.11 8.87
CA ALA A 256 -16.70 -1.47 8.47
C ALA A 256 -16.85 -1.60 6.95
N SER A 257 -16.20 -0.73 6.17
CA SER A 257 -16.23 -0.81 4.71
C SER A 257 -15.64 -2.13 4.19
N GLY A 258 -14.54 -2.60 4.78
CA GLY A 258 -13.98 -3.93 4.47
C GLY A 258 -14.96 -5.06 4.78
N MET A 259 -15.55 -5.05 5.98
CA MET A 259 -16.55 -6.08 6.39
C MET A 259 -17.82 -6.07 5.52
N LEU A 260 -18.21 -4.91 4.99
CA LEU A 260 -19.35 -4.80 4.07
C LEU A 260 -19.01 -5.35 2.68
N ALA A 261 -17.81 -5.16 2.20
CA ALA A 261 -17.34 -5.71 0.92
C ALA A 261 -17.29 -7.24 0.95
N ASP A 262 -16.90 -7.85 2.09
CA ASP A 262 -16.89 -9.30 2.29
C ASP A 262 -18.28 -9.95 2.28
N GLY A 263 -19.35 -9.16 2.40
CA GLY A 263 -20.74 -9.55 2.15
C GLY A 263 -21.43 -10.43 3.21
N ASN A 264 -20.70 -11.05 4.14
CA ASN A 264 -21.18 -12.15 5.00
C ASN A 264 -21.75 -11.75 6.36
N ALA A 265 -21.60 -10.51 6.81
CA ALA A 265 -22.04 -10.08 8.14
C ALA A 265 -23.32 -9.25 8.08
N ASN A 266 -24.18 -9.38 9.11
CA ASN A 266 -25.33 -8.49 9.23
C ASN A 266 -24.90 -7.07 9.69
N MET A 267 -25.78 -6.09 9.49
CA MET A 267 -25.43 -4.69 9.73
C MET A 267 -25.20 -4.40 11.22
N LEU A 268 -25.95 -5.05 12.09
CA LEU A 268 -25.81 -4.88 13.54
C LEU A 268 -24.48 -5.47 14.04
N ASP A 269 -24.07 -6.64 13.52
CA ASP A 269 -22.79 -7.26 13.89
C ASP A 269 -21.61 -6.40 13.46
N ILE A 270 -21.68 -5.80 12.24
CA ILE A 270 -20.66 -4.86 11.77
C ILE A 270 -20.62 -3.63 12.69
N ALA A 271 -21.79 -3.07 13.06
CA ALA A 271 -21.86 -1.93 13.96
C ALA A 271 -21.19 -2.24 15.31
N MET A 272 -21.51 -3.38 15.91
CA MET A 272 -20.93 -3.81 17.20
C MET A 272 -19.41 -4.04 17.10
N LYS A 273 -18.94 -4.73 16.07
CA LYS A 273 -17.49 -4.93 15.81
C LYS A 273 -16.72 -3.63 15.60
N CYS A 274 -17.43 -2.58 15.17
CA CYS A 274 -16.85 -1.23 15.01
C CYS A 274 -17.10 -0.33 16.25
N GLY A 275 -17.61 -0.88 17.36
CA GLY A 275 -17.80 -0.16 18.63
C GLY A 275 -18.96 0.82 18.63
N TYR A 276 -20.05 0.50 17.92
CA TYR A 276 -21.31 1.23 17.94
C TYR A 276 -22.38 0.41 18.64
N GLU A 277 -23.10 1.02 19.59
CA GLU A 277 -24.15 0.37 20.37
C GLU A 277 -25.44 0.15 19.58
N SER A 278 -25.62 0.81 18.45
CA SER A 278 -26.79 0.66 17.61
C SER A 278 -26.50 0.80 16.12
N GLU A 279 -27.26 0.08 15.32
CA GLU A 279 -27.21 0.17 13.87
C GLU A 279 -27.52 1.60 13.36
N ALA A 280 -28.42 2.32 14.02
CA ALA A 280 -28.79 3.68 13.65
C ALA A 280 -27.62 4.66 13.82
N ALA A 281 -26.92 4.60 14.96
CA ALA A 281 -25.71 5.41 15.21
C ALA A 281 -24.60 5.08 14.21
N PHE A 282 -24.38 3.80 13.94
CA PHE A 282 -23.42 3.32 12.96
C PHE A 282 -23.74 3.85 11.55
N ARG A 283 -24.98 3.68 11.06
CA ARG A 283 -25.39 4.14 9.72
C ARG A 283 -25.19 5.64 9.53
N LYS A 284 -25.49 6.43 10.57
CA LYS A 284 -25.28 7.88 10.56
C LYS A 284 -23.78 8.24 10.46
N ALA A 285 -22.93 7.59 11.26
CA ALA A 285 -21.50 7.80 11.25
C ALA A 285 -20.90 7.36 9.92
N PHE A 286 -21.28 6.19 9.40
CA PHE A 286 -20.79 5.64 8.15
C PHE A 286 -21.10 6.58 6.97
N LYS A 287 -22.36 7.00 6.82
CA LYS A 287 -22.76 7.95 5.75
C LYS A 287 -22.00 9.28 5.87
N ARG A 288 -21.77 9.78 7.08
CA ARG A 288 -21.04 11.03 7.31
C ARG A 288 -19.58 10.94 6.89
N ILE A 289 -18.90 9.80 7.18
CA ILE A 289 -17.45 9.66 6.99
C ILE A 289 -17.12 9.09 5.60
N ILE A 290 -17.88 8.10 5.14
CA ILE A 290 -17.65 7.43 3.85
C ILE A 290 -18.40 8.12 2.70
N GLY A 291 -19.40 8.94 2.99
CA GLY A 291 -20.18 9.69 1.99
C GLY A 291 -21.39 8.95 1.44
N ILE A 292 -21.44 7.63 1.53
CA ILE A 292 -22.54 6.79 1.05
C ILE A 292 -23.16 5.96 2.18
N PRO A 293 -24.43 5.55 2.10
CA PRO A 293 -25.01 4.63 3.07
C PRO A 293 -24.34 3.24 3.04
N PRO A 294 -24.21 2.54 4.21
CA PRO A 294 -23.55 1.23 4.26
C PRO A 294 -24.21 0.17 3.36
N GLY A 295 -25.52 0.25 3.11
CA GLY A 295 -26.21 -0.65 2.19
C GLY A 295 -25.79 -0.49 0.71
N LYS A 296 -25.29 0.70 0.32
CA LYS A 296 -24.72 0.91 -1.01
C LYS A 296 -23.24 0.48 -1.10
N ALA A 297 -22.56 0.40 0.02
CA ALA A 297 -21.19 -0.10 0.10
C ALA A 297 -21.10 -1.63 0.10
N ARG A 298 -22.22 -2.33 0.20
CA ARG A 298 -22.33 -3.78 0.15
C ARG A 298 -22.49 -4.19 -1.30
N GLY A 299 -21.43 -4.73 -1.92
CA GLY A 299 -21.50 -5.30 -3.28
C GLY A 299 -21.05 -4.38 -4.42
N ASN A 300 -20.15 -3.45 -4.16
CA ASN A 300 -19.33 -2.85 -5.22
C ASN A 300 -17.98 -3.55 -5.28
#